data_c013e5378703220cfc397f5c022abf77
#
_entry.id   c013e5378703220cfc397f5c022abf77
#
_cell.length_a   1.000
_cell.length_b   1.000
_cell.length_c   1.000
_cell.angle_alpha   90.00
_cell.angle_beta   90.00
_cell.angle_gamma   90.00
#
_symmetry.space_group_name_H-M   'P 1'
#
loop_
_entity.id
_entity.type
_entity.pdbx_description
1 polymer ?
#
loop_
_entity_poly.entity_id
_entity_poly.type
_entity_poly.pdbx_seq_one_letter_code
_entity_poly.pdbx_strand_id
1 'polypeptide(L)'
;FHAGLRQSEDILDHCTQEGIGFIPWFPLGNRALVAPDGPLAHIAARHDCTPAQVALAWLLQRSPVVLPIPGTGSLAHLRENCDAALVTLDPEAMAELQTAPEMA
;
A
#
# COMPACT_ATOMS: atom_id res chain seq x y z
N PHE A 1 -4.86 4.42 7.24
CA PHE A 1 -5.30 3.43 6.25
C PHE A 1 -4.09 2.90 5.48
N HIS A 2 -3.91 1.62 5.47
CA HIS A 2 -2.86 0.93 4.73
C HIS A 2 -3.27 -0.53 4.54
N ALA A 3 -2.47 -1.31 3.81
CA ALA A 3 -2.81 -2.70 3.49
C ALA A 3 -3.07 -3.57 4.74
N GLY A 4 -2.43 -3.25 5.86
CA GLY A 4 -2.61 -3.98 7.13
C GLY A 4 -3.72 -3.45 8.03
N LEU A 5 -4.34 -2.32 7.72
CA LEU A 5 -5.38 -1.71 8.54
C LEU A 5 -6.32 -0.87 7.65
N ARG A 6 -7.52 -1.37 7.42
CA ARG A 6 -8.46 -0.82 6.43
C ARG A 6 -9.74 -0.27 7.05
N GLN A 7 -9.64 0.35 8.22
CA GLN A 7 -10.80 0.78 9.01
C GLN A 7 -11.66 1.87 8.35
N SER A 8 -11.10 2.66 7.46
CA SER A 8 -11.80 3.81 6.85
C SER A 8 -12.20 3.56 5.40
N GLU A 9 -12.49 2.31 5.03
CA GLU A 9 -12.86 1.97 3.65
C GLU A 9 -14.13 2.66 3.19
N ASP A 10 -15.11 2.82 4.06
CA ASP A 10 -16.35 3.54 3.74
C ASP A 10 -16.09 5.00 3.39
N ILE A 11 -15.18 5.66 4.12
CA ILE A 11 -14.76 7.04 3.84
C ILE A 11 -14.01 7.10 2.51
N LEU A 12 -13.09 6.17 2.28
CA LEU A 12 -12.35 6.10 1.03
C LEU A 12 -13.29 5.90 -0.17
N ASP A 13 -14.25 5.01 -0.04
CA ASP A 13 -15.22 4.74 -1.10
C ASP A 13 -16.08 5.98 -1.39
N HIS A 14 -16.49 6.71 -0.37
CA HIS A 14 -17.18 7.98 -0.54
C HIS A 14 -16.31 9.00 -1.28
N CYS A 15 -15.06 9.16 -0.87
CA CYS A 15 -14.12 10.06 -1.53
C CYS A 15 -13.91 9.67 -3.00
N THR A 16 -13.83 8.39 -3.28
CA THR A 16 -13.69 7.87 -4.64
C THR A 16 -14.88 8.25 -5.51
N GLN A 17 -16.10 8.09 -4.98
CA GLN A 17 -17.33 8.45 -5.70
C GLN A 17 -17.44 9.94 -5.98
N GLU A 18 -17.00 10.78 -5.04
CA GLU A 18 -17.13 12.23 -5.13
C GLU A 18 -15.91 12.92 -5.74
N GLY A 19 -14.86 12.18 -6.10
CA GLY A 19 -13.64 12.74 -6.64
C GLY A 19 -12.84 13.57 -5.63
N ILE A 20 -12.91 13.22 -4.34
CA ILE A 20 -12.20 13.90 -3.26
C ILE A 20 -10.90 13.15 -3.00
N GLY A 21 -9.77 13.88 -2.97
CA GLY A 21 -8.47 13.30 -2.63
C GLY A 21 -8.47 12.72 -1.22
N PHE A 22 -7.85 11.54 -1.06
CA PHE A 22 -7.72 10.85 0.20
C PHE A 22 -6.25 10.66 0.52
N ILE A 23 -5.78 11.23 1.62
CA ILE A 23 -4.37 11.14 2.05
C ILE A 23 -4.30 10.28 3.31
N PRO A 24 -3.98 8.98 3.16
CA PRO A 24 -3.81 8.12 4.33
C PRO A 24 -2.47 8.43 4.99
N TRP A 25 -2.49 8.85 6.24
CA TRP A 25 -1.25 8.94 6.99
C TRP A 25 -0.77 7.54 7.36
N PHE A 26 0.53 7.36 7.56
CA PHE A 26 1.13 6.08 7.90
C PHE A 26 0.91 5.00 6.81
N PRO A 27 1.22 5.31 5.53
CA PRO A 27 0.86 4.43 4.41
C PRO A 27 1.59 3.09 4.40
N LEU A 28 2.76 3.01 5.01
CA LEU A 28 3.54 1.77 5.12
C LEU A 28 3.22 0.98 6.39
N GLY A 29 2.33 1.48 7.24
CA GLY A 29 2.03 0.85 8.50
C GLY A 29 3.25 0.79 9.42
N ASN A 30 3.29 -0.22 10.29
CA ASN A 30 4.44 -0.45 11.14
C ASN A 30 5.50 -1.30 10.43
N ARG A 31 6.65 -1.52 11.10
CA ARG A 31 7.74 -2.32 10.54
C ARG A 31 7.34 -3.76 10.21
N ALA A 32 6.38 -4.32 10.95
CA ALA A 32 5.94 -5.69 10.73
C ALA A 32 5.27 -5.87 9.37
N LEU A 33 4.51 -4.87 8.91
CA LEU A 33 3.84 -4.92 7.61
C LEU A 33 4.85 -5.02 6.47
N VAL A 34 5.92 -4.24 6.53
CA VAL A 34 6.90 -4.14 5.43
C VAL A 34 8.19 -4.90 5.71
N ALA A 35 8.21 -5.78 6.72
CA ALA A 35 9.38 -6.58 7.05
C ALA A 35 9.77 -7.51 5.90
N PRO A 36 11.08 -7.80 5.69
CA PRO A 36 11.52 -8.70 4.62
C PRO A 36 10.95 -10.10 4.68
N ASP A 37 10.55 -10.54 5.87
CA ASP A 37 9.93 -11.84 6.14
C ASP A 37 8.47 -11.70 6.61
N GLY A 38 7.87 -10.55 6.39
CA GLY A 38 6.53 -10.21 6.85
C GLY A 38 5.43 -10.67 5.88
N PRO A 39 4.18 -10.18 6.13
CA PRO A 39 3.01 -10.66 5.39
C PRO A 39 2.99 -10.29 3.91
N LEU A 40 3.76 -9.30 3.48
CA LEU A 40 3.82 -8.89 2.07
C LEU A 40 4.98 -9.52 1.31
N ALA A 41 5.86 -10.27 1.99
CA ALA A 41 7.10 -10.77 1.39
C ALA A 41 6.86 -11.68 0.18
N HIS A 42 5.88 -12.57 0.23
CA HIS A 42 5.58 -13.50 -0.87
C HIS A 42 5.02 -12.77 -2.10
N ILE A 43 4.22 -11.74 -1.89
CA ILE A 43 3.70 -10.91 -2.99
C ILE A 43 4.85 -10.10 -3.60
N ALA A 44 5.72 -9.53 -2.77
CA ALA A 44 6.89 -8.78 -3.22
C ALA A 44 7.81 -9.65 -4.08
N ALA A 45 8.10 -10.87 -3.64
CA ALA A 45 8.92 -11.81 -4.40
C ALA A 45 8.30 -12.15 -5.76
N ARG A 46 7.00 -12.36 -5.81
CA ARG A 46 6.27 -12.69 -7.03
C ARG A 46 6.25 -11.53 -8.03
N HIS A 47 6.27 -10.29 -7.54
CA HIS A 47 6.24 -9.09 -8.38
C HIS A 47 7.63 -8.43 -8.56
N ASP A 48 8.69 -9.09 -8.09
CA ASP A 48 10.07 -8.59 -8.19
C ASP A 48 10.22 -7.16 -7.63
N CYS A 49 9.70 -6.95 -6.43
CA CYS A 49 9.77 -5.67 -5.75
C CYS A 49 9.92 -5.88 -4.23
N THR A 50 9.91 -4.79 -3.47
CA THR A 50 10.03 -4.85 -2.02
C THR A 50 8.65 -4.86 -1.34
N PRO A 51 8.54 -5.34 -0.09
CA PRO A 51 7.30 -5.25 0.67
C PRO A 51 6.77 -3.82 0.82
N ALA A 52 7.64 -2.83 0.98
CA ALA A 52 7.23 -1.42 1.02
C ALA A 52 6.60 -0.99 -0.29
N GLN A 53 7.15 -1.42 -1.43
CA GLN A 53 6.59 -1.14 -2.74
C GLN A 53 5.24 -1.82 -2.93
N VAL A 54 5.05 -3.03 -2.42
CA VAL A 54 3.73 -3.70 -2.42
C VAL A 54 2.70 -2.87 -1.66
N ALA A 55 3.05 -2.40 -0.45
CA ALA A 55 2.15 -1.59 0.37
C ALA A 55 1.72 -0.30 -0.35
N LEU A 56 2.65 0.39 -0.98
CA LEU A 56 2.36 1.62 -1.72
C LEU A 56 1.57 1.34 -3.00
N ALA A 57 1.93 0.30 -3.75
CA ALA A 57 1.21 -0.10 -4.95
C ALA A 57 -0.24 -0.48 -4.65
N TRP A 58 -0.47 -1.17 -3.53
CA TRP A 58 -1.82 -1.50 -3.10
C TRP A 58 -2.66 -0.24 -2.88
N LEU A 59 -2.11 0.75 -2.17
CA LEU A 59 -2.81 2.01 -1.94
C LEU A 59 -3.16 2.71 -3.26
N LEU A 60 -2.20 2.79 -4.18
CA LEU A 60 -2.40 3.43 -5.48
C LEU A 60 -3.45 2.71 -6.33
N GLN A 61 -3.49 1.39 -6.28
CA GLN A 61 -4.45 0.58 -7.04
C GLN A 61 -5.82 0.48 -6.37
N ARG A 62 -5.88 0.65 -5.04
CA ARG A 62 -7.14 0.58 -4.29
C ARG A 62 -8.13 1.65 -4.71
N SER A 63 -7.65 2.85 -5.00
CA SER A 63 -8.49 3.94 -5.49
C SER A 63 -7.65 5.01 -6.18
N PRO A 64 -8.16 5.62 -7.26
CA PRO A 64 -7.43 6.68 -7.97
C PRO A 64 -7.32 7.98 -7.18
N VAL A 65 -8.05 8.15 -6.08
CA VAL A 65 -8.01 9.37 -5.27
C VAL A 65 -7.01 9.30 -4.12
N VAL A 66 -6.36 8.14 -3.92
CA VAL A 66 -5.37 7.98 -2.84
C VAL A 66 -4.06 8.66 -3.21
N LEU A 67 -3.56 9.49 -2.29
CA LEU A 67 -2.23 10.10 -2.38
C LEU A 67 -1.40 9.63 -1.18
N PRO A 68 -0.53 8.62 -1.33
CA PRO A 68 0.33 8.16 -0.25
C PRO A 68 1.40 9.19 0.09
N ILE A 69 1.75 9.27 1.38
CA ILE A 69 2.77 10.20 1.87
C ILE A 69 3.87 9.48 2.66
N PRO A 70 4.61 8.53 2.02
CA PRO A 70 5.68 7.82 2.72
C PRO A 70 6.84 8.76 3.03
N GLY A 71 7.15 8.93 4.32
CA GLY A 71 8.28 9.74 4.75
C GLY A 71 9.59 8.98 4.67
N THR A 72 10.65 9.64 4.22
CA THR A 72 12.00 9.05 4.22
C THR A 72 13.07 10.14 4.24
N GLY A 73 14.19 9.84 4.89
CA GLY A 73 15.42 10.64 4.81
C GLY A 73 16.50 10.00 3.94
N SER A 74 16.19 8.86 3.30
CA SER A 74 17.14 8.10 2.46
C SER A 74 16.81 8.28 0.99
N LEU A 75 17.81 8.65 0.19
CA LEU A 75 17.65 8.79 -1.26
C LEU A 75 17.29 7.44 -1.90
N ALA A 76 17.89 6.35 -1.43
CA ALA A 76 17.58 5.00 -1.92
C ALA A 76 16.12 4.64 -1.67
N HIS A 77 15.60 4.91 -0.46
CA HIS A 77 14.20 4.66 -0.13
C HIS A 77 13.26 5.60 -0.90
N LEU A 78 13.67 6.83 -1.16
CA LEU A 78 12.87 7.74 -1.98
C LEU A 78 12.67 7.18 -3.39
N ARG A 79 13.73 6.69 -4.02
CA ARG A 79 13.66 6.06 -5.34
C ARG A 79 12.79 4.82 -5.32
N GLU A 80 12.95 3.97 -4.31
CA GLU A 80 12.13 2.78 -4.09
C GLU A 80 10.64 3.16 -3.98
N ASN A 81 10.33 4.18 -3.19
CA ASN A 81 8.95 4.64 -3.00
C ASN A 81 8.36 5.17 -4.32
N CYS A 82 9.13 5.95 -5.08
CA CYS A 82 8.66 6.45 -6.38
C CYS A 82 8.44 5.32 -7.39
N ASP A 83 9.31 4.32 -7.38
CA ASP A 83 9.22 3.17 -8.28
C ASP A 83 8.01 2.27 -7.96
N ALA A 84 7.42 2.40 -6.78
CA ALA A 84 6.17 1.70 -6.45
C ALA A 84 5.04 2.04 -7.42
N ALA A 85 5.06 3.22 -8.03
CA ALA A 85 4.07 3.60 -9.05
C ALA A 85 4.16 2.75 -10.32
N LEU A 86 5.29 2.08 -10.54
CA LEU A 86 5.52 1.20 -11.68
C LEU A 86 5.12 -0.25 -11.40
N VAL A 87 4.83 -0.58 -10.15
CA VAL A 87 4.44 -1.93 -9.73
C VAL A 87 2.93 -2.08 -9.94
N THR A 88 2.55 -3.10 -10.73
CA THR A 88 1.15 -3.46 -10.91
C THR A 88 0.91 -4.79 -10.21
N LEU A 89 0.14 -4.76 -9.13
CA LEU A 89 -0.25 -5.97 -8.41
C LEU A 89 -1.33 -6.70 -9.21
N ASP A 90 -1.19 -8.03 -9.33
CA ASP A 90 -2.20 -8.83 -10.02
C ASP A 90 -3.51 -8.89 -9.21
N PRO A 91 -4.64 -9.27 -9.85
CA PRO A 91 -5.93 -9.35 -9.15
C PRO A 91 -5.91 -10.28 -7.94
N GLU A 92 -5.12 -11.35 -7.98
CA GLU A 92 -4.97 -12.28 -6.86
C GLU A 92 -4.33 -11.60 -5.65
N ALA A 93 -3.27 -10.82 -5.86
CA ALA A 93 -2.62 -10.07 -4.80
C ALA A 93 -3.55 -9.01 -4.21
N MET A 94 -4.27 -8.28 -5.05
CA MET A 94 -5.23 -7.28 -4.59
C MET A 94 -6.34 -7.91 -3.75
N ALA A 95 -6.88 -9.05 -4.17
CA ALA A 95 -7.91 -9.77 -3.43
C ALA A 95 -7.37 -10.31 -2.10
N GLU A 96 -6.17 -10.87 -2.09
CA GLU A 96 -5.52 -11.39 -0.89
C GLU A 96 -5.35 -10.28 0.16
N LEU A 97 -4.84 -9.12 -0.25
CA LEU A 97 -4.62 -8.00 0.66
C LEU A 97 -5.92 -7.40 1.17
N GLN A 98 -6.96 -7.37 0.33
CA GLN A 98 -8.27 -6.85 0.71
C GLN A 98 -8.96 -7.72 1.75
N THR A 99 -8.67 -9.01 1.77
CA THR A 99 -9.29 -9.98 2.68
C THR A 99 -8.38 -10.45 3.80
N ALA A 100 -7.11 -10.04 3.80
CA ALA A 100 -6.16 -10.44 4.84
C ALA A 100 -6.59 -9.91 6.22
N PRO A 101 -6.27 -10.64 7.31
CA PRO A 101 -6.53 -10.14 8.65
C PRO A 101 -5.83 -8.79 8.88
N GLU A 102 -6.52 -7.89 9.57
CA GLU A 102 -5.94 -6.60 9.90
C GLU A 102 -4.86 -6.74 10.96
N MET A 103 -3.82 -5.92 10.82
CA MET A 103 -2.72 -5.82 11.79
C MET A 103 -2.98 -4.62 12.70
N ALA A 104 -2.74 -4.81 13.99
CA ALA A 104 -2.84 -3.74 14.98
C ALA A 104 -1.70 -2.72 14.84
#